data_179fd05e383ed1600e4b93ec8cd993d3
#
_entry.id   179fd05e383ed1600e4b93ec8cd993d3
#
_cell.length_a   1.000
_cell.length_b   1.000
_cell.length_c   1.000
_cell.angle_alpha   90.00
_cell.angle_beta   90.00
_cell.angle_gamma   90.00
#
_symmetry.space_group_name_H-M   'P 1'
#
loop_
_entity.id
_entity.type
_entity.pdbx_description
1 polymer ?
#
loop_
_entity_poly.entity_id
_entity_poly.type
_entity_poly.pdbx_seq_one_letter_code
_entity_poly.pdbx_strand_id
1 'polypeptide(L)'
;MGLAGNKYGWIVEVDPANADDYGTKHTWMGRYRHEAVGIRAEAGKRLAFYSGCDRRGGHVYKFISTGTVNNPTDKANSQLLGDGMLYAAKFNADGTGTWLPLNPDTAVNPVLPSSAVGDMVTLPKRPEGGFEKVEDDAAISTFKSSFKTLGDLYEGDSIEEKQGAILIDAHFAANAAGATPTARPEDTDVSENGTLFIAFTSGAAGGDGGPDKAIFVGPNGETDYEAGWIMKLIETDNDPAALTFDWEMLAVGGEPTDGGIGFANPDNLEFDSKGNLWVVTDMSTSAHNKAVPANRKDESGEPIVGKGLLGIYGNNSLWQIPLEGEQAGVAKMFAYGPMECELTGPFFNEDSTALFIAAQHPGERNGIRQDMESETVGFEMKTTDGTAFIQERSVPVGSNWPEKTNNAPPKPSVVVIRRTDAGVGIV
;
A
#
# COMPACT_ATOMS: atom_id res chain seq x y z
N MET A 1 10.97 13.00 -19.42
CA MET A 1 9.94 12.87 -20.46
C MET A 1 8.59 13.02 -19.80
N GLY A 2 7.87 14.10 -20.05
CA GLY A 2 6.50 14.22 -19.61
C GLY A 2 5.61 13.29 -20.42
N LEU A 3 5.23 12.15 -19.83
CA LEU A 3 4.07 11.44 -20.34
C LEU A 3 2.90 12.44 -20.34
N ALA A 4 2.14 12.48 -21.43
CA ALA A 4 0.99 13.37 -21.51
C ALA A 4 0.02 13.04 -20.36
N GLY A 5 -0.04 13.88 -19.32
CA GLY A 5 -0.81 13.65 -18.09
C GLY A 5 -2.30 13.42 -18.32
N ASN A 6 -2.81 13.85 -19.49
CA ASN A 6 -4.17 13.58 -19.92
C ASN A 6 -4.38 12.15 -20.50
N LYS A 7 -3.32 11.35 -20.65
CA LYS A 7 -3.40 10.01 -21.28
C LYS A 7 -3.14 8.87 -20.31
N TYR A 8 -2.21 9.02 -19.37
CA TYR A 8 -1.68 7.92 -18.56
C TYR A 8 -1.80 8.19 -17.05
N GLY A 9 -1.80 7.11 -16.25
CA GLY A 9 -1.83 7.17 -14.78
C GLY A 9 -3.23 7.37 -14.21
N TRP A 10 -4.27 6.96 -14.93
CA TRP A 10 -5.66 6.99 -14.53
C TRP A 10 -6.22 5.60 -14.33
N ILE A 11 -7.27 5.47 -13.54
CA ILE A 11 -8.08 4.24 -13.49
C ILE A 11 -8.80 4.07 -14.83
N VAL A 12 -8.73 2.87 -15.39
CA VAL A 12 -9.48 2.46 -16.58
C VAL A 12 -10.29 1.23 -16.23
N GLU A 13 -11.61 1.32 -16.41
CA GLU A 13 -12.55 0.23 -16.22
C GLU A 13 -12.88 -0.41 -17.57
N VAL A 14 -12.89 -1.73 -17.61
CA VAL A 14 -13.21 -2.52 -18.82
C VAL A 14 -14.21 -3.61 -18.43
N ASP A 15 -15.29 -3.79 -19.19
CA ASP A 15 -16.19 -4.94 -19.06
C ASP A 15 -15.66 -6.13 -19.89
N PRO A 16 -15.06 -7.15 -19.26
CA PRO A 16 -14.49 -8.28 -19.99
C PRO A 16 -15.56 -9.16 -20.67
N ALA A 17 -16.83 -9.00 -20.32
CA ALA A 17 -17.94 -9.70 -20.96
C ALA A 17 -18.43 -9.00 -22.24
N ASN A 18 -17.96 -7.79 -22.52
CA ASN A 18 -18.30 -7.01 -23.72
C ASN A 18 -17.06 -6.83 -24.61
N ALA A 19 -17.00 -7.59 -25.71
CA ALA A 19 -15.86 -7.54 -26.64
C ALA A 19 -15.69 -6.17 -27.34
N ASP A 20 -16.72 -5.33 -27.34
CA ASP A 20 -16.70 -3.99 -27.95
C ASP A 20 -16.41 -2.88 -26.93
N ASP A 21 -16.13 -3.23 -25.65
CA ASP A 21 -15.73 -2.26 -24.65
C ASP A 21 -14.22 -1.98 -24.74
N TYR A 22 -13.88 -0.76 -25.12
CA TYR A 22 -12.49 -0.27 -25.18
C TYR A 22 -12.03 0.42 -23.90
N GLY A 23 -12.83 0.37 -22.85
CA GLY A 23 -12.54 0.91 -21.53
C GLY A 23 -12.98 2.35 -21.31
N THR A 24 -13.41 2.62 -20.08
CA THR A 24 -13.77 3.95 -19.58
C THR A 24 -12.69 4.48 -18.66
N LYS A 25 -12.19 5.66 -18.95
CA LYS A 25 -11.21 6.35 -18.10
C LYS A 25 -11.95 7.19 -17.05
N HIS A 26 -11.71 6.91 -15.77
CA HIS A 26 -12.32 7.60 -14.65
C HIS A 26 -11.40 8.71 -14.12
N THR A 27 -11.54 9.92 -14.65
CA THR A 27 -10.64 11.05 -14.33
C THR A 27 -10.90 11.66 -12.94
N TRP A 28 -12.10 11.52 -12.39
CA TRP A 28 -12.41 11.94 -11.01
C TRP A 28 -11.64 11.17 -9.94
N MET A 29 -11.09 9.98 -10.26
CA MET A 29 -10.23 9.21 -9.39
C MET A 29 -8.84 9.84 -9.17
N GLY A 30 -8.50 10.92 -9.91
CA GLY A 30 -7.18 11.53 -9.89
C GLY A 30 -6.12 10.72 -10.62
N ARG A 31 -4.97 11.35 -10.81
CA ARG A 31 -3.80 10.76 -11.47
C ARG A 31 -2.66 10.63 -10.47
N TYR A 32 -2.33 9.41 -10.10
CA TYR A 32 -1.21 9.06 -9.23
C TYR A 32 -0.72 7.63 -9.52
N ARG A 33 0.15 7.07 -8.71
CA ARG A 33 0.58 5.66 -8.81
C ARG A 33 -0.45 4.80 -8.09
N HIS A 34 -1.55 4.51 -8.80
CA HIS A 34 -2.61 3.67 -8.26
C HIS A 34 -2.10 2.25 -8.00
N GLU A 35 -2.52 1.72 -6.88
CA GLU A 35 -2.44 0.33 -6.51
C GLU A 35 -3.85 -0.27 -6.42
N ALA A 36 -4.02 -1.40 -5.73
CA ALA A 36 -5.30 -2.07 -5.60
C ALA A 36 -6.37 -1.18 -4.94
N VAL A 37 -7.62 -1.55 -5.08
CA VAL A 37 -8.75 -0.69 -4.76
C VAL A 37 -9.78 -1.38 -3.89
N GLY A 38 -10.20 -0.72 -2.81
CA GLY A 38 -11.38 -1.05 -2.04
C GLY A 38 -12.60 -0.27 -2.50
N ILE A 39 -13.76 -0.93 -2.57
CA ILE A 39 -15.00 -0.30 -3.01
C ILE A 39 -16.10 -0.53 -1.97
N ARG A 40 -16.80 0.54 -1.59
CA ARG A 40 -18.03 0.47 -0.81
C ARG A 40 -19.21 0.86 -1.69
N ALA A 41 -19.99 -0.14 -2.10
CA ALA A 41 -21.21 0.01 -2.88
C ALA A 41 -22.40 -0.52 -2.06
N GLU A 42 -23.03 0.35 -1.28
CA GLU A 42 -24.15 0.03 -0.39
C GLU A 42 -25.45 0.66 -0.89
N ALA A 43 -26.53 -0.11 -0.95
CA ALA A 43 -27.82 0.41 -1.43
C ALA A 43 -28.29 1.64 -0.62
N GLY A 44 -28.65 2.70 -1.32
CA GLY A 44 -29.10 3.96 -0.74
C GLY A 44 -27.98 4.90 -0.27
N LYS A 45 -26.71 4.48 -0.33
CA LYS A 45 -25.54 5.32 0.01
C LYS A 45 -24.79 5.77 -1.24
N ARG A 46 -23.90 6.76 -1.10
CA ARG A 46 -22.95 7.15 -2.14
C ARG A 46 -21.92 6.06 -2.31
N LEU A 47 -21.45 5.86 -3.54
CA LEU A 47 -20.34 4.94 -3.79
C LEU A 47 -19.05 5.59 -3.28
N ALA A 48 -18.27 4.84 -2.51
CA ALA A 48 -16.91 5.21 -2.15
C ALA A 48 -15.90 4.24 -2.78
N PHE A 49 -14.78 4.79 -3.24
CA PHE A 49 -13.67 4.09 -3.86
C PHE A 49 -12.39 4.52 -3.14
N TYR A 50 -11.59 3.58 -2.69
CA TYR A 50 -10.35 3.84 -1.95
C TYR A 50 -9.17 3.30 -2.74
N SER A 51 -8.03 3.99 -2.71
CA SER A 51 -6.79 3.54 -3.36
C SER A 51 -5.58 4.16 -2.72
N GLY A 52 -4.48 3.42 -2.64
CA GLY A 52 -3.17 3.91 -2.28
C GLY A 52 -2.44 4.56 -3.45
N CYS A 53 -1.47 5.44 -3.15
CA CYS A 53 -0.47 5.92 -4.09
C CYS A 53 0.88 5.32 -3.72
N ASP A 54 1.33 4.28 -4.41
CA ASP A 54 2.62 3.65 -4.16
C ASP A 54 3.79 4.60 -4.43
N ARG A 55 4.03 5.44 -3.43
CA ARG A 55 5.19 6.32 -3.33
C ARG A 55 5.67 6.38 -1.89
N ARG A 56 6.95 6.54 -1.69
CA ARG A 56 7.49 7.00 -0.41
C ARG A 56 6.97 8.41 -0.16
N GLY A 57 6.22 8.62 0.94
CA GLY A 57 5.45 9.84 1.15
C GLY A 57 4.19 9.95 0.26
N GLY A 58 3.69 8.84 -0.27
CA GLY A 58 2.41 8.78 -0.99
C GLY A 58 1.20 9.01 -0.09
N HIS A 59 0.00 9.00 -0.65
CA HIS A 59 -1.23 9.27 0.12
C HIS A 59 -2.24 8.16 -0.08
N VAL A 60 -3.14 8.02 0.90
CA VAL A 60 -4.37 7.26 0.75
C VAL A 60 -5.45 8.20 0.23
N TYR A 61 -6.13 7.78 -0.82
CA TYR A 61 -7.18 8.55 -1.46
C TYR A 61 -8.53 7.90 -1.30
N LYS A 62 -9.56 8.75 -1.35
CA LYS A 62 -10.96 8.35 -1.37
C LYS A 62 -11.70 9.16 -2.43
N PHE A 63 -12.42 8.48 -3.30
CA PHE A 63 -13.42 9.14 -4.14
C PHE A 63 -14.82 8.89 -3.56
N ILE A 64 -15.68 9.90 -3.60
CA ILE A 64 -17.09 9.79 -3.22
C ILE A 64 -17.93 10.28 -4.39
N SER A 65 -18.84 9.42 -4.89
CA SER A 65 -19.76 9.79 -5.97
C SER A 65 -20.79 10.85 -5.55
N THR A 66 -21.24 11.66 -6.49
CA THR A 66 -22.39 12.57 -6.29
C THR A 66 -23.71 11.77 -6.22
N GLY A 67 -23.85 10.76 -7.06
CA GLY A 67 -25.01 9.86 -7.06
C GLY A 67 -24.96 8.77 -5.98
N THR A 68 -26.07 8.05 -5.83
CA THR A 68 -26.23 6.95 -4.86
C THR A 68 -26.35 5.61 -5.56
N VAL A 69 -25.88 4.57 -4.91
CA VAL A 69 -26.01 3.17 -5.34
C VAL A 69 -27.45 2.72 -5.12
N ASN A 70 -28.11 2.19 -6.16
CA ASN A 70 -29.43 1.60 -6.04
C ASN A 70 -29.35 0.10 -5.72
N ASN A 71 -28.54 -0.62 -6.49
CA ASN A 71 -28.26 -2.04 -6.30
C ASN A 71 -26.74 -2.27 -6.32
N PRO A 72 -26.12 -2.77 -5.24
CA PRO A 72 -24.67 -2.94 -5.15
C PRO A 72 -24.04 -3.78 -6.26
N THR A 73 -24.79 -4.73 -6.83
CA THR A 73 -24.30 -5.64 -7.87
C THR A 73 -24.60 -5.18 -9.30
N ASP A 74 -25.19 -3.99 -9.47
CA ASP A 74 -25.53 -3.47 -10.80
C ASP A 74 -24.29 -2.88 -11.48
N LYS A 75 -23.95 -3.35 -12.68
CA LYS A 75 -22.89 -2.78 -13.53
C LYS A 75 -23.09 -1.28 -13.80
N ALA A 76 -24.30 -0.76 -13.74
CA ALA A 76 -24.59 0.66 -13.89
C ALA A 76 -23.95 1.54 -12.80
N ASN A 77 -23.49 0.97 -11.68
CA ASN A 77 -22.73 1.69 -10.66
C ASN A 77 -21.41 2.29 -11.21
N SER A 78 -20.87 1.72 -12.26
CA SER A 78 -19.73 2.28 -13.02
C SER A 78 -19.97 3.75 -13.43
N GLN A 79 -21.19 4.12 -13.77
CA GLN A 79 -21.53 5.49 -14.15
C GLN A 79 -21.40 6.49 -12.97
N LEU A 80 -21.48 6.01 -11.73
CA LEU A 80 -21.31 6.84 -10.53
C LEU A 80 -19.86 7.36 -10.38
N LEU A 81 -18.88 6.69 -11.02
CA LEU A 81 -17.49 7.09 -11.03
C LEU A 81 -17.22 8.31 -11.94
N GLY A 82 -18.20 8.71 -12.75
CA GLY A 82 -18.13 9.85 -13.69
C GLY A 82 -18.34 11.23 -13.05
N ASP A 83 -18.85 11.29 -11.80
CA ASP A 83 -19.12 12.54 -11.09
C ASP A 83 -19.03 12.38 -9.58
N GLY A 84 -18.19 13.21 -8.93
CA GLY A 84 -17.94 13.13 -7.51
C GLY A 84 -16.80 14.02 -7.05
N MET A 85 -16.15 13.63 -5.95
CA MET A 85 -15.02 14.35 -5.39
C MET A 85 -13.92 13.38 -4.95
N LEU A 86 -12.68 13.72 -5.27
CA LEU A 86 -11.48 13.07 -4.76
C LEU A 86 -11.02 13.74 -3.46
N TYR A 87 -10.69 12.92 -2.49
CA TYR A 87 -10.16 13.32 -1.19
C TYR A 87 -8.82 12.63 -0.93
N ALA A 88 -7.98 13.25 -0.10
CA ALA A 88 -6.77 12.64 0.44
C ALA A 88 -6.86 12.55 1.97
N ALA A 89 -6.34 11.48 2.56
CA ALA A 89 -6.40 11.26 4.00
C ALA A 89 -5.45 12.18 4.77
N LYS A 90 -5.95 12.72 5.88
CA LYS A 90 -5.14 13.34 6.91
C LYS A 90 -5.36 12.57 8.21
N PHE A 91 -4.33 11.84 8.63
CA PHE A 91 -4.28 11.10 9.87
C PHE A 91 -3.78 11.99 11.01
N ASN A 92 -4.39 11.90 12.18
CA ASN A 92 -3.92 12.54 13.41
C ASN A 92 -3.34 11.47 14.34
N ALA A 93 -2.30 11.80 15.11
CA ALA A 93 -1.64 10.88 16.01
C ALA A 93 -2.52 10.38 17.19
N ASP A 94 -3.69 10.97 17.39
CA ASP A 94 -4.69 10.55 18.38
C ASP A 94 -5.64 9.44 17.90
N GLY A 95 -5.42 8.90 16.68
CA GLY A 95 -6.25 7.86 16.11
C GLY A 95 -7.47 8.37 15.33
N THR A 96 -7.64 9.69 15.21
CA THR A 96 -8.69 10.30 14.37
C THR A 96 -8.15 10.71 13.01
N GLY A 97 -9.04 11.03 12.07
CA GLY A 97 -8.62 11.56 10.78
C GLY A 97 -9.73 12.24 9.99
N THR A 98 -9.32 12.88 8.90
CA THR A 98 -10.23 13.62 8.01
C THR A 98 -9.87 13.37 6.55
N TRP A 99 -10.88 13.40 5.69
CA TRP A 99 -10.73 13.37 4.23
C TRP A 99 -10.70 14.82 3.70
N LEU A 100 -9.55 15.24 3.21
CA LEU A 100 -9.34 16.59 2.64
C LEU A 100 -9.78 16.58 1.17
N PRO A 101 -10.75 17.41 0.74
CA PRO A 101 -11.15 17.47 -0.66
C PRO A 101 -10.02 18.01 -1.52
N LEU A 102 -9.82 17.46 -2.71
CA LEU A 102 -8.88 17.99 -3.70
C LEU A 102 -9.62 18.85 -4.73
N ASN A 103 -9.93 20.08 -4.36
CA ASN A 103 -10.63 21.05 -5.20
C ASN A 103 -10.02 22.46 -5.10
N PRO A 104 -10.38 23.39 -6.00
CA PRO A 104 -9.81 24.74 -6.01
C PRO A 104 -9.96 25.54 -4.71
N ASP A 105 -10.99 25.30 -3.91
CA ASP A 105 -11.25 26.03 -2.66
C ASP A 105 -10.50 25.45 -1.45
N THR A 106 -9.88 24.29 -1.60
CA THR A 106 -9.13 23.66 -0.52
C THR A 106 -7.93 24.51 -0.10
N ALA A 107 -7.83 24.76 1.20
CA ALA A 107 -6.75 25.58 1.75
C ALA A 107 -5.39 24.91 1.57
N VAL A 108 -4.38 25.69 1.23
CA VAL A 108 -2.97 25.28 1.20
C VAL A 108 -2.43 25.25 2.62
N ASN A 109 -2.06 24.05 3.09
CA ASN A 109 -1.54 23.83 4.43
C ASN A 109 -0.59 22.60 4.49
N PRO A 110 0.52 22.59 3.74
CA PRO A 110 1.44 21.47 3.69
C PRO A 110 1.94 21.07 5.08
N VAL A 111 2.28 19.80 5.26
CA VAL A 111 2.98 19.33 6.45
C VAL A 111 4.40 19.89 6.48
N LEU A 112 5.01 19.95 7.66
CA LEU A 112 6.39 20.40 7.81
C LEU A 112 7.36 19.31 7.34
N PRO A 113 8.43 19.63 6.60
CA PRO A 113 9.50 18.69 6.27
C PRO A 113 10.01 17.92 7.47
N SER A 114 10.23 18.58 8.60
CA SER A 114 10.72 17.96 9.85
C SER A 114 9.79 16.87 10.42
N SER A 115 8.51 16.86 10.06
CA SER A 115 7.56 15.81 10.49
C SER A 115 7.62 14.54 9.64
N ALA A 116 8.22 14.58 8.47
CA ALA A 116 8.34 13.45 7.56
C ALA A 116 9.71 12.76 7.65
N VAL A 117 9.75 11.46 7.43
CA VAL A 117 11.02 10.72 7.32
C VAL A 117 11.81 11.25 6.12
N GLY A 118 13.10 11.51 6.33
CA GLY A 118 13.96 12.15 5.34
C GLY A 118 13.87 13.68 5.30
N ASP A 119 13.13 14.29 6.23
CA ASP A 119 13.05 15.76 6.42
C ASP A 119 12.76 16.53 5.12
N MET A 120 11.85 16.01 4.28
CA MET A 120 11.53 16.55 2.98
C MET A 120 10.07 16.32 2.60
N VAL A 121 9.47 17.33 1.95
CA VAL A 121 8.18 17.23 1.25
C VAL A 121 8.33 17.74 -0.17
N THR A 122 7.49 17.27 -1.09
CA THR A 122 7.47 17.75 -2.48
C THR A 122 6.23 18.61 -2.72
N LEU A 123 6.40 19.84 -3.21
CA LEU A 123 5.31 20.79 -3.47
C LEU A 123 5.23 21.16 -4.95
N PRO A 124 4.04 21.52 -5.47
CA PRO A 124 3.90 22.02 -6.82
C PRO A 124 4.76 23.27 -7.02
N LYS A 125 5.59 23.28 -8.08
CA LYS A 125 6.38 24.46 -8.43
C LYS A 125 5.62 25.36 -9.39
N ARG A 126 5.50 26.64 -9.06
CA ARG A 126 4.75 27.62 -9.85
C ARG A 126 5.56 28.89 -10.05
N PRO A 127 5.45 29.54 -11.23
CA PRO A 127 4.63 29.15 -12.42
C PRO A 127 5.27 28.10 -13.33
N GLU A 128 6.51 27.65 -13.09
CA GLU A 128 7.31 26.82 -14.02
C GLU A 128 6.71 25.43 -14.27
N GLY A 129 5.84 24.96 -13.39
CA GLY A 129 5.30 23.60 -13.43
C GLY A 129 6.25 22.55 -12.83
N GLY A 130 5.75 21.32 -12.70
CA GLY A 130 6.46 20.26 -11.97
C GLY A 130 6.40 20.46 -10.46
N PHE A 131 7.43 20.02 -9.76
CA PHE A 131 7.50 20.10 -8.30
C PHE A 131 8.89 20.54 -7.83
N GLU A 132 8.95 21.00 -6.60
CA GLU A 132 10.19 21.27 -5.88
C GLU A 132 10.26 20.48 -4.59
N LYS A 133 11.48 20.17 -4.16
CA LYS A 133 11.74 19.56 -2.87
C LYS A 133 11.92 20.67 -1.83
N VAL A 134 11.18 20.56 -0.76
CA VAL A 134 11.24 21.50 0.37
C VAL A 134 11.78 20.74 1.58
N GLU A 135 12.92 21.18 2.09
CA GLU A 135 13.66 20.57 3.21
C GLU A 135 13.74 21.50 4.44
N ASP A 136 13.11 22.68 4.37
CA ASP A 136 13.11 23.68 5.43
C ASP A 136 11.67 24.04 5.83
N ASP A 137 11.36 23.89 7.11
CA ASP A 137 10.07 24.25 7.70
C ASP A 137 9.70 25.73 7.48
N ALA A 138 10.68 26.65 7.45
CA ALA A 138 10.43 28.05 7.19
C ALA A 138 9.93 28.30 5.75
N ALA A 139 10.34 27.49 4.79
CA ALA A 139 9.87 27.56 3.41
C ALA A 139 8.37 27.26 3.30
N ILE A 140 7.82 26.40 4.16
CA ILE A 140 6.37 26.11 4.21
C ILE A 140 5.57 27.38 4.52
N SER A 141 6.06 28.22 5.46
CA SER A 141 5.40 29.48 5.80
C SER A 141 5.38 30.44 4.61
N THR A 142 6.46 30.48 3.84
CA THR A 142 6.57 31.28 2.61
C THR A 142 5.61 30.75 1.55
N PHE A 143 5.56 29.46 1.33
CA PHE A 143 4.64 28.81 0.39
C PHE A 143 3.17 29.14 0.72
N LYS A 144 2.75 28.96 1.99
CA LYS A 144 1.41 29.32 2.47
C LYS A 144 1.08 30.82 2.36
N SER A 145 2.08 31.69 2.40
CA SER A 145 1.86 33.12 2.21
C SER A 145 1.60 33.45 0.74
N SER A 146 2.23 32.71 -0.18
CA SER A 146 2.11 32.91 -1.63
C SER A 146 0.83 32.31 -2.20
N PHE A 147 0.37 31.18 -1.66
CA PHE A 147 -0.80 30.43 -2.14
C PHE A 147 -1.75 30.16 -0.98
N LYS A 148 -3.03 30.54 -1.11
CA LYS A 148 -4.05 30.36 -0.05
C LYS A 148 -4.88 29.11 -0.25
N THR A 149 -5.20 28.81 -1.52
CA THR A 149 -6.00 27.66 -1.91
C THR A 149 -5.29 26.89 -3.03
N LEU A 150 -5.72 25.65 -3.28
CA LEU A 150 -5.24 24.88 -4.43
C LEU A 150 -5.54 25.62 -5.75
N GLY A 151 -6.64 26.38 -5.82
CA GLY A 151 -6.98 27.20 -6.98
C GLY A 151 -5.97 28.32 -7.27
N ASP A 152 -5.13 28.74 -6.31
CA ASP A 152 -4.03 29.67 -6.54
C ASP A 152 -2.81 28.97 -7.16
N LEU A 153 -2.66 27.65 -6.96
CA LEU A 153 -1.56 26.86 -7.48
C LEU A 153 -1.75 26.41 -8.92
N TYR A 154 -2.99 26.30 -9.38
CA TYR A 154 -3.31 25.74 -10.69
C TYR A 154 -3.99 26.77 -11.59
N GLU A 155 -3.42 26.95 -12.77
CA GLU A 155 -3.97 27.85 -13.79
C GLU A 155 -5.13 27.18 -14.53
N GLY A 156 -6.07 28.00 -15.01
CA GLY A 156 -7.24 27.62 -15.79
C GLY A 156 -8.21 28.80 -15.91
N ASP A 157 -8.89 28.87 -17.04
CA ASP A 157 -9.86 29.96 -17.33
C ASP A 157 -11.20 29.74 -16.62
N SER A 158 -11.44 28.49 -16.15
CA SER A 158 -12.63 28.10 -15.40
C SER A 158 -12.29 27.29 -14.15
N ILE A 159 -13.29 27.11 -13.28
CA ILE A 159 -13.15 26.30 -12.07
C ILE A 159 -12.98 24.81 -12.43
N GLU A 160 -13.61 24.37 -13.50
CA GLU A 160 -13.52 23.00 -14.02
C GLU A 160 -12.12 22.71 -14.57
N GLU A 161 -11.48 23.67 -15.24
CA GLU A 161 -10.10 23.52 -15.72
C GLU A 161 -9.12 23.45 -14.56
N LYS A 162 -9.29 24.27 -13.53
CA LYS A 162 -8.49 24.20 -12.29
C LYS A 162 -8.69 22.87 -11.58
N GLN A 163 -9.94 22.36 -11.48
CA GLN A 163 -10.25 21.05 -10.93
C GLN A 163 -9.55 19.94 -11.73
N GLY A 164 -9.60 20.01 -13.06
CA GLY A 164 -8.90 19.06 -13.93
C GLY A 164 -7.38 19.07 -13.71
N ALA A 165 -6.77 20.25 -13.55
CA ALA A 165 -5.34 20.40 -13.28
C ALA A 165 -4.96 19.81 -11.91
N ILE A 166 -5.78 20.01 -10.87
CA ILE A 166 -5.62 19.40 -9.54
C ILE A 166 -5.65 17.86 -9.63
N LEU A 167 -6.61 17.31 -10.38
CA LEU A 167 -6.73 15.86 -10.55
C LEU A 167 -5.57 15.25 -11.34
N ILE A 168 -5.01 15.97 -12.33
CA ILE A 168 -3.80 15.57 -13.06
C ILE A 168 -2.58 15.52 -12.13
N ASP A 169 -2.51 16.41 -11.15
CA ASP A 169 -1.37 16.60 -10.24
C ASP A 169 -1.70 16.15 -8.81
N ALA A 170 -2.60 15.18 -8.64
CA ALA A 170 -3.26 14.82 -7.39
C ALA A 170 -2.28 14.59 -6.22
N HIS A 171 -1.11 13.98 -6.46
CA HIS A 171 -0.10 13.75 -5.42
C HIS A 171 0.44 15.07 -4.85
N PHE A 172 0.86 16.01 -5.71
CA PHE A 172 1.41 17.28 -5.25
C PHE A 172 0.34 18.22 -4.72
N ALA A 173 -0.89 18.14 -5.25
CA ALA A 173 -2.05 18.84 -4.71
C ALA A 173 -2.39 18.34 -3.29
N ALA A 174 -2.33 17.04 -3.04
CA ALA A 174 -2.52 16.46 -1.71
C ALA A 174 -1.43 16.90 -0.72
N ASN A 175 -0.16 16.94 -1.15
CA ASN A 175 0.93 17.52 -0.35
C ASN A 175 0.65 18.98 -0.01
N ALA A 176 0.22 19.78 -0.98
CA ALA A 176 -0.10 21.20 -0.76
C ALA A 176 -1.32 21.41 0.15
N ALA A 177 -2.30 20.51 0.10
CA ALA A 177 -3.47 20.51 0.99
C ALA A 177 -3.15 20.07 2.43
N GLY A 178 -2.01 19.40 2.64
CA GLY A 178 -1.59 18.91 3.95
C GLY A 178 -2.14 17.52 4.29
N ALA A 179 -2.38 16.71 3.28
CA ALA A 179 -2.60 15.29 3.47
C ALA A 179 -1.38 14.63 4.12
N THR A 180 -1.59 13.61 4.94
CA THR A 180 -0.49 12.91 5.61
C THR A 180 0.33 12.15 4.59
N PRO A 181 1.65 12.36 4.52
CA PRO A 181 2.53 11.50 3.74
C PRO A 181 2.62 10.13 4.41
N THR A 182 2.48 9.07 3.63
CA THR A 182 2.38 7.70 4.13
C THR A 182 3.50 6.79 3.61
N ALA A 183 3.53 5.56 4.10
CA ALA A 183 4.64 4.61 3.95
C ALA A 183 4.44 3.65 2.77
N ARG A 184 4.28 4.16 1.53
CA ARG A 184 3.95 3.37 0.34
C ARG A 184 2.62 2.63 0.55
N PRO A 185 1.47 3.28 0.45
CA PRO A 185 0.18 2.60 0.55
C PRO A 185 -0.04 1.79 -0.73
N GLU A 186 -0.11 0.48 -0.56
CA GLU A 186 -0.32 -0.48 -1.65
C GLU A 186 -1.80 -0.80 -1.80
N ASP A 187 -2.31 -1.76 -1.06
CA ASP A 187 -3.70 -2.17 -1.16
C ASP A 187 -4.62 -1.47 -0.16
N THR A 188 -5.86 -1.37 -0.58
CA THR A 188 -7.00 -0.95 0.23
C THR A 188 -8.13 -1.95 0.02
N ASP A 189 -8.53 -2.68 1.06
CA ASP A 189 -9.66 -3.61 0.99
C ASP A 189 -10.69 -3.32 2.08
N VAL A 190 -11.95 -3.64 1.82
CA VAL A 190 -13.08 -3.31 2.69
C VAL A 190 -13.75 -4.59 3.18
N SER A 191 -13.72 -4.81 4.48
CA SER A 191 -14.41 -5.95 5.09
C SER A 191 -15.94 -5.83 4.96
N GLU A 192 -16.64 -6.94 5.15
CA GLU A 192 -18.10 -7.03 5.03
C GLU A 192 -18.85 -6.02 5.95
N ASN A 193 -18.26 -5.69 7.10
CA ASN A 193 -18.83 -4.71 8.03
C ASN A 193 -18.51 -3.24 7.69
N GLY A 194 -17.81 -2.97 6.56
CA GLY A 194 -17.49 -1.64 6.07
C GLY A 194 -16.20 -1.03 6.64
N THR A 195 -15.41 -1.79 7.40
CA THR A 195 -14.07 -1.36 7.85
C THR A 195 -13.08 -1.42 6.69
N LEU A 196 -12.36 -0.33 6.46
CA LEU A 196 -11.29 -0.25 5.46
C LEU A 196 -9.98 -0.75 6.08
N PHE A 197 -9.28 -1.61 5.36
CA PHE A 197 -7.91 -2.05 5.68
C PHE A 197 -6.96 -1.52 4.62
N ILE A 198 -5.75 -1.13 5.06
CA ILE A 198 -4.75 -0.50 4.19
C ILE A 198 -3.40 -1.13 4.48
N ALA A 199 -2.73 -1.65 3.46
CA ALA A 199 -1.36 -2.10 3.53
C ALA A 199 -0.39 -0.95 3.26
N PHE A 200 0.65 -0.83 4.10
CA PHE A 200 1.75 0.11 3.93
C PHE A 200 3.06 -0.66 3.91
N THR A 201 3.76 -0.61 2.79
CA THR A 201 4.87 -1.53 2.52
C THR A 201 6.16 -1.15 3.23
N SER A 202 6.55 0.13 3.26
CA SER A 202 7.87 0.54 3.78
C SER A 202 7.92 2.01 4.19
N GLY A 203 8.52 2.27 5.35
CA GLY A 203 8.65 3.61 5.94
C GLY A 203 9.92 4.37 5.57
N ALA A 204 10.85 3.81 4.80
CA ALA A 204 12.06 4.52 4.40
C ALA A 204 11.76 5.70 3.45
N ALA A 205 12.50 6.79 3.60
CA ALA A 205 12.42 7.94 2.69
C ALA A 205 12.98 7.62 1.30
N GLY A 206 12.54 8.38 0.30
CA GLY A 206 13.04 8.33 -1.07
C GLY A 206 13.00 9.67 -1.78
N GLY A 207 13.00 9.64 -3.11
CA GLY A 207 13.03 10.84 -3.93
C GLY A 207 11.78 11.73 -3.83
N ASP A 208 10.67 11.16 -3.39
CA ASP A 208 9.37 11.84 -3.22
C ASP A 208 9.09 12.21 -1.73
N GLY A 209 10.00 11.90 -0.81
CA GLY A 209 9.85 12.10 0.64
C GLY A 209 9.78 10.78 1.40
N GLY A 210 9.22 10.80 2.59
CA GLY A 210 8.94 9.64 3.44
C GLY A 210 7.66 9.85 4.23
N PRO A 211 7.23 8.87 5.02
CA PRO A 211 5.99 8.95 5.80
C PRO A 211 6.10 9.90 6.98
N ASP A 212 4.95 10.26 7.54
CA ASP A 212 4.86 11.02 8.79
C ASP A 212 5.43 10.20 9.96
N LYS A 213 6.38 10.80 10.71
CA LYS A 213 7.10 10.16 11.83
C LYS A 213 6.22 9.84 13.03
N ALA A 214 5.11 10.56 13.23
CA ALA A 214 4.21 10.35 14.35
C ALA A 214 3.18 9.25 14.11
N ILE A 215 2.91 8.94 12.82
CA ILE A 215 1.91 7.95 12.39
C ILE A 215 2.57 6.59 12.12
N PHE A 216 3.68 6.60 11.38
CA PHE A 216 4.35 5.38 10.91
C PHE A 216 5.54 5.05 11.78
N VAL A 217 5.25 4.46 12.93
CA VAL A 217 6.24 4.12 13.98
C VAL A 217 6.40 2.60 14.02
N GLY A 218 7.64 2.13 14.05
CA GLY A 218 7.96 0.73 14.26
C GLY A 218 7.68 0.26 15.69
N PRO A 219 7.76 -1.05 15.97
CA PRO A 219 7.35 -1.61 17.25
C PRO A 219 8.15 -1.11 18.46
N ASN A 220 9.32 -0.51 18.24
CA ASN A 220 10.18 0.03 19.28
C ASN A 220 10.44 1.55 19.13
N GLY A 221 9.59 2.27 18.37
CA GLY A 221 9.71 3.71 18.16
C GLY A 221 10.53 4.15 16.96
N GLU A 222 10.85 3.23 16.04
CA GLU A 222 11.58 3.56 14.82
C GLU A 222 10.72 4.41 13.86
N THR A 223 11.29 5.48 13.33
CA THR A 223 10.58 6.40 12.40
C THR A 223 10.82 6.12 10.92
N ASP A 224 11.82 5.29 10.58
CA ASP A 224 12.17 4.87 9.22
C ASP A 224 12.02 3.35 9.02
N TYR A 225 11.04 2.76 9.69
CA TYR A 225 10.83 1.33 9.76
C TYR A 225 10.43 0.72 8.42
N GLU A 226 11.15 -0.30 7.97
CA GLU A 226 11.00 -0.83 6.60
C GLU A 226 10.08 -2.06 6.48
N ALA A 227 9.67 -2.70 7.58
CA ALA A 227 8.93 -3.94 7.50
C ALA A 227 7.40 -3.76 7.25
N GLY A 228 6.92 -2.53 7.27
CA GLY A 228 5.56 -2.17 6.87
C GLY A 228 4.50 -2.35 7.96
N TRP A 229 3.26 -1.98 7.61
CA TRP A 229 2.11 -1.94 8.52
C TRP A 229 0.83 -2.33 7.81
N ILE A 230 -0.16 -2.76 8.59
CA ILE A 230 -1.55 -2.84 8.17
C ILE A 230 -2.37 -1.96 9.13
N MET A 231 -3.09 -1.01 8.56
CA MET A 231 -3.98 -0.10 9.29
C MET A 231 -5.43 -0.51 9.05
N LYS A 232 -6.26 -0.36 10.07
CA LYS A 232 -7.72 -0.35 9.88
C LYS A 232 -8.27 1.05 10.11
N LEU A 233 -9.29 1.40 9.34
CA LEU A 233 -9.96 2.69 9.36
C LEU A 233 -11.48 2.48 9.36
N ILE A 234 -12.18 3.18 10.25
CA ILE A 234 -13.64 3.13 10.35
C ILE A 234 -14.17 4.55 10.16
N GLU A 235 -14.98 4.72 9.15
CA GLU A 235 -15.61 6.01 8.88
C GLU A 235 -16.72 6.33 9.88
N THR A 236 -16.88 7.62 10.20
CA THR A 236 -17.89 8.10 11.14
C THR A 236 -19.27 7.59 10.74
N ASP A 237 -20.02 7.06 11.70
CA ASP A 237 -21.34 6.44 11.51
C ASP A 237 -21.33 5.26 10.51
N ASN A 238 -20.17 4.72 10.20
CA ASN A 238 -19.97 3.70 9.17
C ASN A 238 -20.59 4.10 7.82
N ASP A 239 -20.48 5.40 7.48
CA ASP A 239 -21.02 5.96 6.24
C ASP A 239 -19.88 6.14 5.20
N PRO A 240 -19.95 5.49 4.01
CA PRO A 240 -18.99 5.69 2.94
C PRO A 240 -18.89 7.15 2.46
N ALA A 241 -19.84 8.01 2.77
CA ALA A 241 -19.78 9.44 2.46
C ALA A 241 -19.21 10.31 3.59
N ALA A 242 -18.86 9.74 4.74
CA ALA A 242 -18.28 10.49 5.85
C ALA A 242 -16.94 11.13 5.47
N LEU A 243 -16.67 12.32 6.03
CA LEU A 243 -15.41 13.05 5.83
C LEU A 243 -14.49 13.00 7.05
N THR A 244 -14.86 12.22 8.06
CA THR A 244 -14.07 11.94 9.26
C THR A 244 -14.05 10.45 9.52
N PHE A 245 -13.00 9.98 10.19
CA PHE A 245 -12.80 8.57 10.51
C PHE A 245 -11.95 8.39 11.76
N ASP A 246 -12.02 7.21 12.35
CA ASP A 246 -11.08 6.71 13.34
C ASP A 246 -10.18 5.65 12.70
N TRP A 247 -8.92 5.57 13.14
CA TRP A 247 -7.95 4.61 12.64
C TRP A 247 -7.07 4.03 13.74
N GLU A 248 -6.57 2.82 13.52
CA GLU A 248 -5.52 2.22 14.36
C GLU A 248 -4.59 1.35 13.52
N MET A 249 -3.32 1.20 13.92
CA MET A 249 -2.45 0.19 13.37
C MET A 249 -2.86 -1.18 13.89
N LEU A 250 -3.39 -2.02 12.99
CA LEU A 250 -3.78 -3.40 13.30
C LEU A 250 -2.54 -4.28 13.49
N ALA A 251 -1.55 -4.09 12.62
CA ALA A 251 -0.38 -4.96 12.57
C ALA A 251 0.86 -4.19 12.13
N VAL A 252 1.99 -4.53 12.74
CA VAL A 252 3.30 -4.03 12.36
C VAL A 252 4.15 -5.22 11.92
N GLY A 253 4.69 -5.16 10.70
CA GLY A 253 5.58 -6.19 10.16
C GLY A 253 6.88 -6.31 10.96
N GLY A 254 7.71 -7.27 10.60
CA GLY A 254 9.03 -7.45 11.20
C GLY A 254 9.18 -8.69 12.07
N GLU A 255 10.39 -8.92 12.54
CA GLU A 255 10.74 -10.09 13.35
C GLU A 255 10.01 -10.10 14.68
N PRO A 256 9.44 -11.24 15.13
CA PRO A 256 8.78 -11.35 16.44
C PRO A 256 9.71 -11.05 17.62
N THR A 257 11.01 -11.32 17.49
CA THR A 257 12.02 -10.98 18.52
C THR A 257 12.17 -9.47 18.73
N ASP A 258 11.63 -8.68 17.82
CA ASP A 258 11.73 -7.22 17.76
C ASP A 258 10.36 -6.54 17.87
N GLY A 259 9.35 -7.29 18.22
CA GLY A 259 7.99 -6.79 18.40
C GLY A 259 7.13 -6.75 17.12
N GLY A 260 7.66 -7.20 15.97
CA GLY A 260 6.87 -7.41 14.76
C GLY A 260 6.03 -8.69 14.85
N ILE A 261 5.13 -8.90 13.88
CA ILE A 261 4.26 -10.09 13.89
C ILE A 261 4.62 -11.14 12.83
N GLY A 262 5.77 -11.00 12.14
CA GLY A 262 6.38 -12.04 11.31
C GLY A 262 6.42 -11.77 9.81
N PHE A 263 5.48 -11.04 9.20
CA PHE A 263 5.57 -10.65 7.80
C PHE A 263 6.47 -9.42 7.60
N ALA A 264 6.87 -9.17 6.37
CA ALA A 264 7.53 -7.92 6.00
C ALA A 264 7.01 -7.43 4.64
N ASN A 265 6.89 -6.11 4.52
CA ASN A 265 6.47 -5.43 3.30
C ASN A 265 5.10 -5.93 2.80
N PRO A 266 4.01 -5.76 3.57
CA PRO A 266 2.68 -6.16 3.15
C PRO A 266 2.27 -5.35 1.92
N ASP A 267 1.63 -6.04 0.99
CA ASP A 267 1.19 -5.50 -0.29
C ASP A 267 -0.31 -5.72 -0.46
N ASN A 268 -0.75 -6.74 -1.20
CA ASN A 268 -2.17 -6.93 -1.41
C ASN A 268 -2.86 -7.67 -0.25
N LEU A 269 -4.11 -7.30 -0.05
CA LEU A 269 -5.01 -7.79 0.98
C LEU A 269 -6.19 -8.54 0.35
N GLU A 270 -6.79 -9.45 1.08
CA GLU A 270 -8.03 -10.15 0.69
C GLU A 270 -8.72 -10.72 1.94
N PHE A 271 -10.04 -10.82 1.90
CA PHE A 271 -10.81 -11.47 2.96
C PHE A 271 -11.29 -12.85 2.53
N ASP A 272 -11.17 -13.83 3.42
CA ASP A 272 -11.84 -15.11 3.23
C ASP A 272 -13.30 -15.05 3.70
N SER A 273 -14.07 -16.10 3.39
CA SER A 273 -15.49 -16.20 3.75
C SER A 273 -15.79 -16.23 5.26
N LYS A 274 -14.77 -16.30 6.11
CA LYS A 274 -14.86 -16.21 7.57
C LYS A 274 -14.43 -14.85 8.12
N GLY A 275 -14.06 -13.92 7.23
CA GLY A 275 -13.60 -12.58 7.61
C GLY A 275 -12.16 -12.54 8.13
N ASN A 276 -11.33 -13.56 7.90
CA ASN A 276 -9.91 -13.44 8.18
C ASN A 276 -9.22 -12.63 7.08
N LEU A 277 -8.25 -11.81 7.47
CA LEU A 277 -7.43 -11.05 6.54
C LEU A 277 -6.29 -11.92 6.01
N TRP A 278 -6.09 -11.90 4.70
CA TRP A 278 -4.95 -12.51 4.02
C TRP A 278 -4.08 -11.45 3.43
N VAL A 279 -2.77 -11.65 3.50
CA VAL A 279 -1.76 -10.66 3.12
C VAL A 279 -0.67 -11.33 2.30
N VAL A 280 -0.39 -10.83 1.13
CA VAL A 280 0.82 -11.13 0.37
C VAL A 280 1.86 -10.04 0.58
N THR A 281 3.12 -10.32 0.23
CA THR A 281 4.23 -9.39 0.49
C THR A 281 5.00 -9.06 -0.78
N ASP A 282 5.47 -7.80 -0.86
CA ASP A 282 6.41 -7.26 -1.87
C ASP A 282 7.73 -6.84 -1.20
N MET A 283 8.40 -7.78 -0.56
CA MET A 283 9.76 -7.52 -0.10
C MET A 283 10.69 -7.48 -1.31
N SER A 284 11.52 -6.44 -1.40
CA SER A 284 12.51 -6.32 -2.48
C SER A 284 13.35 -7.60 -2.62
N THR A 285 13.54 -8.10 -3.84
CA THR A 285 14.37 -9.27 -4.13
C THR A 285 15.81 -9.12 -3.62
N SER A 286 16.28 -7.91 -3.44
CA SER A 286 17.59 -7.63 -2.82
C SER A 286 17.65 -8.02 -1.34
N ALA A 287 16.50 -8.14 -0.66
CA ALA A 287 16.38 -8.55 0.74
C ALA A 287 16.05 -10.05 0.93
N HIS A 288 15.68 -10.75 -0.15
CA HIS A 288 15.33 -12.18 -0.08
C HIS A 288 16.49 -13.02 0.45
N ASN A 289 16.18 -13.92 1.38
CA ASN A 289 17.15 -14.80 2.03
C ASN A 289 18.40 -14.08 2.57
N LYS A 290 18.22 -12.85 2.99
CA LYS A 290 19.23 -12.09 3.71
C LYS A 290 18.83 -11.91 5.15
N ALA A 291 19.81 -11.87 6.01
CA ALA A 291 19.61 -11.59 7.40
C ALA A 291 19.02 -10.18 7.60
N VAL A 292 18.07 -10.07 8.52
CA VAL A 292 17.48 -8.79 8.92
C VAL A 292 18.56 -7.96 9.62
N PRO A 293 18.90 -6.76 9.14
CA PRO A 293 19.93 -5.94 9.76
C PRO A 293 19.50 -5.51 11.17
N ALA A 294 20.40 -5.62 12.13
CA ALA A 294 20.22 -5.07 13.45
C ALA A 294 20.57 -3.56 13.51
N ASN A 295 20.42 -2.86 12.42
CA ASN A 295 20.68 -1.42 12.34
C ASN A 295 19.45 -0.54 12.59
N ARG A 296 18.37 -1.13 13.13
CA ARG A 296 17.18 -0.40 13.55
C ARG A 296 17.54 0.57 14.65
N LYS A 297 17.03 1.77 14.55
CA LYS A 297 17.32 2.86 15.45
C LYS A 297 16.03 3.41 16.04
N ASP A 298 16.10 3.85 17.28
CA ASP A 298 15.03 4.61 17.93
C ASP A 298 15.01 6.07 17.46
N GLU A 299 14.08 6.86 17.97
CA GLU A 299 13.96 8.29 17.66
C GLU A 299 15.22 9.10 17.98
N SER A 300 16.08 8.61 18.87
CA SER A 300 17.36 9.25 19.20
C SER A 300 18.50 8.86 18.25
N GLY A 301 18.26 7.93 17.32
CA GLY A 301 19.23 7.40 16.40
C GLY A 301 20.12 6.29 16.99
N GLU A 302 19.79 5.79 18.18
CA GLU A 302 20.52 4.68 18.81
C GLU A 302 19.97 3.32 18.36
N PRO A 303 20.83 2.30 18.23
CA PRO A 303 20.39 0.95 17.87
C PRO A 303 19.44 0.39 18.94
N ILE A 304 18.23 -0.02 18.52
CA ILE A 304 17.21 -0.61 19.41
C ILE A 304 17.60 -2.02 19.85
N VAL A 305 18.17 -2.78 18.94
CA VAL A 305 18.60 -4.14 19.20
C VAL A 305 20.11 -4.27 19.02
N GLY A 306 20.72 -5.15 19.81
CA GLY A 306 22.16 -5.38 19.75
C GLY A 306 22.69 -5.61 18.34
N LYS A 307 23.96 -5.33 18.09
CA LYS A 307 24.64 -5.28 16.79
C LYS A 307 24.76 -6.65 16.09
N GLY A 308 23.70 -7.45 16.07
CA GLY A 308 23.65 -8.76 15.42
C GLY A 308 22.58 -8.84 14.34
N LEU A 309 22.61 -9.88 13.55
CA LEU A 309 21.54 -10.23 12.62
C LEU A 309 20.44 -10.97 13.37
N LEU A 310 19.18 -10.61 13.17
CA LEU A 310 18.06 -11.09 13.98
C LEU A 310 17.25 -12.22 13.35
N GLY A 311 17.56 -12.60 12.16
CA GLY A 311 16.81 -13.58 11.43
C GLY A 311 16.79 -13.32 9.94
N ILE A 312 15.91 -13.98 9.21
CA ILE A 312 15.72 -13.75 7.78
C ILE A 312 14.25 -13.82 7.42
N TYR A 313 13.82 -12.96 6.52
CA TYR A 313 12.44 -13.00 6.02
C TYR A 313 12.19 -14.12 4.99
N GLY A 314 13.24 -14.67 4.36
CA GLY A 314 13.11 -15.63 3.28
C GLY A 314 12.67 -14.95 1.98
N ASN A 315 11.71 -15.56 1.29
CA ASN A 315 11.07 -15.00 0.08
C ASN A 315 9.77 -14.31 0.43
N ASN A 316 9.18 -13.62 -0.54
CA ASN A 316 7.83 -13.13 -0.44
C ASN A 316 6.84 -14.26 -0.14
N SER A 317 5.83 -13.96 0.64
CA SER A 317 5.00 -14.97 1.30
C SER A 317 3.54 -14.52 1.43
N LEU A 318 2.69 -15.50 1.71
CA LEU A 318 1.27 -15.33 1.97
C LEU A 318 0.99 -15.63 3.44
N TRP A 319 0.27 -14.75 4.09
CA TRP A 319 -0.06 -14.79 5.51
C TRP A 319 -1.56 -14.73 5.75
N GLN A 320 -2.03 -15.37 6.80
CA GLN A 320 -3.39 -15.26 7.33
C GLN A 320 -3.35 -14.57 8.70
N ILE A 321 -4.25 -13.62 8.91
CA ILE A 321 -4.43 -12.91 10.18
C ILE A 321 -5.90 -13.01 10.57
N PRO A 322 -6.27 -13.86 11.53
CA PRO A 322 -7.61 -13.86 12.09
C PRO A 322 -7.92 -12.50 12.73
N LEU A 323 -9.10 -11.95 12.45
CA LEU A 323 -9.53 -10.67 13.03
C LEU A 323 -10.38 -10.85 14.29
N GLU A 324 -10.85 -12.07 14.54
CA GLU A 324 -11.72 -12.42 15.68
C GLU A 324 -11.25 -13.70 16.39
N GLY A 325 -11.77 -13.94 17.59
CA GLY A 325 -11.49 -15.13 18.39
C GLY A 325 -10.15 -15.09 19.13
N GLU A 326 -9.75 -16.23 19.68
CA GLU A 326 -8.53 -16.35 20.52
C GLU A 326 -7.22 -16.10 19.75
N GLN A 327 -7.26 -16.20 18.44
CA GLN A 327 -6.09 -16.00 17.57
C GLN A 327 -6.13 -14.65 16.84
N ALA A 328 -6.99 -13.73 17.24
CA ALA A 328 -7.09 -12.43 16.61
C ALA A 328 -5.75 -11.68 16.64
N GLY A 329 -5.34 -11.14 15.50
CA GLY A 329 -4.07 -10.43 15.33
C GLY A 329 -2.83 -11.31 15.21
N VAL A 330 -2.95 -12.63 15.29
CA VAL A 330 -1.80 -13.55 15.14
C VAL A 330 -1.58 -13.84 13.64
N ALA A 331 -0.48 -13.32 13.09
CA ALA A 331 -0.11 -13.62 11.71
C ALA A 331 0.44 -15.07 11.59
N LYS A 332 -0.09 -15.81 10.64
CA LYS A 332 0.30 -17.19 10.34
C LYS A 332 0.77 -17.28 8.89
N MET A 333 2.01 -17.64 8.68
CA MET A 333 2.50 -17.85 7.34
C MET A 333 1.86 -19.11 6.74
N PHE A 334 1.25 -18.94 5.57
CA PHE A 334 0.56 -20.00 4.85
C PHE A 334 1.40 -20.59 3.71
N ALA A 335 2.09 -19.72 2.93
CA ALA A 335 2.89 -20.15 1.80
C ALA A 335 4.05 -19.20 1.52
N TYR A 336 5.11 -19.71 0.88
CA TYR A 336 6.20 -18.94 0.29
C TYR A 336 6.05 -18.89 -1.23
N GLY A 337 6.43 -17.76 -1.81
CA GLY A 337 6.59 -17.60 -3.24
C GLY A 337 7.81 -18.35 -3.81
N PRO A 338 7.88 -18.48 -5.14
CA PRO A 338 9.09 -18.89 -5.83
C PRO A 338 10.28 -17.97 -5.52
N MET A 339 11.49 -18.41 -5.88
CA MET A 339 12.68 -17.59 -5.70
C MET A 339 12.59 -16.29 -6.48
N GLU A 340 12.91 -15.19 -5.80
CA GLU A 340 12.99 -13.85 -6.36
C GLU A 340 11.71 -13.44 -7.09
N CYS A 341 10.55 -13.74 -6.49
CA CYS A 341 9.27 -13.28 -6.98
C CYS A 341 8.57 -12.40 -5.95
N GLU A 342 7.70 -11.57 -6.42
CA GLU A 342 6.64 -10.95 -5.65
C GLU A 342 5.40 -11.84 -5.67
N LEU A 343 4.63 -11.87 -4.58
CA LEU A 343 3.30 -12.45 -4.55
C LEU A 343 2.27 -11.32 -4.57
N THR A 344 1.26 -11.44 -5.45
CA THR A 344 0.28 -10.38 -5.64
C THR A 344 -1.12 -10.93 -5.93
N GLY A 345 -2.14 -10.09 -5.73
CA GLY A 345 -3.53 -10.32 -6.10
C GLY A 345 -4.14 -11.58 -5.51
N PRO A 346 -4.09 -11.80 -4.18
CA PRO A 346 -4.85 -12.90 -3.57
C PRO A 346 -6.33 -12.69 -3.87
N PHE A 347 -7.03 -13.78 -4.20
CA PHE A 347 -8.46 -13.74 -4.48
C PHE A 347 -9.11 -15.08 -4.13
N PHE A 348 -10.12 -15.06 -3.28
CA PHE A 348 -10.93 -16.23 -2.99
C PHE A 348 -12.14 -16.32 -3.92
N ASN A 349 -12.50 -17.53 -4.33
CA ASN A 349 -13.82 -17.73 -4.86
C ASN A 349 -14.87 -17.62 -3.72
N GLU A 350 -16.15 -17.45 -4.09
CA GLU A 350 -17.24 -17.12 -3.18
C GLU A 350 -17.35 -18.06 -1.95
N ASP A 351 -17.06 -19.34 -2.11
CA ASP A 351 -17.14 -20.35 -1.06
C ASP A 351 -15.78 -20.64 -0.38
N SER A 352 -14.73 -19.87 -0.69
CA SER A 352 -13.36 -20.04 -0.20
C SER A 352 -12.78 -21.46 -0.38
N THR A 353 -13.21 -22.19 -1.40
CA THR A 353 -12.66 -23.50 -1.77
C THR A 353 -11.44 -23.40 -2.67
N ALA A 354 -11.21 -22.23 -3.25
CA ALA A 354 -10.05 -21.92 -4.09
C ALA A 354 -9.51 -20.53 -3.77
N LEU A 355 -8.19 -20.45 -3.60
CA LEU A 355 -7.43 -19.20 -3.48
C LEU A 355 -6.55 -19.06 -4.72
N PHE A 356 -6.68 -17.94 -5.40
CA PHE A 356 -5.83 -17.55 -6.53
C PHE A 356 -4.79 -16.56 -6.04
N ILE A 357 -3.55 -16.70 -6.49
CA ILE A 357 -2.46 -15.75 -6.28
C ILE A 357 -1.61 -15.67 -7.53
N ALA A 358 -0.95 -14.56 -7.78
CA ALA A 358 0.03 -14.44 -8.85
C ALA A 358 1.46 -14.50 -8.28
N ALA A 359 2.32 -15.30 -8.91
CA ALA A 359 3.77 -15.24 -8.74
C ALA A 359 4.31 -14.31 -9.82
N GLN A 360 4.68 -13.09 -9.44
CA GLN A 360 5.16 -12.04 -10.32
C GLN A 360 6.68 -12.14 -10.48
N HIS A 361 7.19 -11.99 -11.69
CA HIS A 361 8.62 -11.92 -12.08
C HIS A 361 9.59 -12.89 -11.33
N PRO A 362 9.31 -14.21 -11.20
CA PRO A 362 10.22 -15.12 -10.52
C PRO A 362 11.61 -15.10 -11.17
N GLY A 363 12.67 -15.09 -10.36
CA GLY A 363 14.04 -14.95 -10.86
C GLY A 363 14.40 -13.52 -11.28
N GLU A 364 13.73 -12.50 -10.75
CA GLU A 364 13.93 -11.09 -11.11
C GLU A 364 15.41 -10.65 -11.07
N ARG A 365 16.17 -11.11 -10.09
CA ARG A 365 17.56 -10.69 -9.88
C ARG A 365 18.58 -11.53 -10.63
N ASN A 366 18.46 -12.86 -10.53
CA ASN A 366 19.47 -13.80 -11.06
C ASN A 366 19.00 -14.55 -12.31
N GLY A 367 17.72 -14.37 -12.72
CA GLY A 367 17.18 -15.00 -13.92
C GLY A 367 16.99 -16.51 -13.76
N ILE A 368 17.45 -17.26 -14.76
CA ILE A 368 17.37 -18.73 -14.81
C ILE A 368 18.30 -19.32 -13.76
N ARG A 369 17.79 -20.23 -12.93
CA ARG A 369 18.61 -21.08 -12.07
C ARG A 369 19.38 -22.09 -12.95
N GLN A 370 20.63 -21.77 -13.23
CA GLN A 370 21.53 -22.60 -14.07
C GLN A 370 21.98 -23.85 -13.31
N ASP A 371 21.88 -25.00 -13.96
CA ASP A 371 22.37 -26.28 -13.42
C ASP A 371 21.95 -26.57 -11.97
N MET A 372 20.77 -26.07 -11.58
CA MET A 372 20.22 -26.15 -10.23
C MET A 372 21.14 -25.50 -9.17
N GLU A 373 21.85 -24.47 -9.56
CA GLU A 373 22.78 -23.74 -8.70
C GLU A 373 22.16 -23.32 -7.37
N SER A 374 22.94 -23.43 -6.30
CA SER A 374 22.57 -22.99 -4.95
C SER A 374 23.83 -22.58 -4.21
N GLU A 375 23.69 -21.62 -3.31
CA GLU A 375 24.75 -21.22 -2.37
C GLU A 375 24.35 -21.59 -0.94
N THR A 376 25.34 -21.96 -0.11
CA THR A 376 25.10 -22.19 1.32
C THR A 376 25.40 -20.88 2.06
N VAL A 377 24.40 -20.38 2.76
CA VAL A 377 24.48 -19.13 3.53
C VAL A 377 24.19 -19.43 5.01
N GLY A 378 25.08 -18.93 5.89
CA GLY A 378 24.93 -19.01 7.34
C GLY A 378 24.24 -17.73 7.86
N PHE A 379 23.24 -17.90 8.71
CA PHE A 379 22.49 -16.79 9.32
C PHE A 379 22.57 -16.88 10.84
N GLU A 380 22.89 -15.76 11.48
CA GLU A 380 22.72 -15.62 12.93
C GLU A 380 21.24 -15.35 13.21
N MET A 381 20.62 -16.25 13.95
CA MET A 381 19.21 -16.24 14.30
C MET A 381 19.04 -16.04 15.80
N LYS A 382 17.89 -15.55 16.21
CA LYS A 382 17.46 -15.51 17.61
C LYS A 382 16.07 -16.10 17.74
N THR A 383 15.88 -16.89 18.79
CA THR A 383 14.55 -17.28 19.26
C THR A 383 13.87 -16.13 20.02
N THR A 384 12.56 -16.22 20.23
CA THR A 384 11.79 -15.18 20.95
C THR A 384 12.22 -14.99 22.39
N ASP A 385 12.91 -15.97 23.00
CA ASP A 385 13.53 -15.86 24.33
C ASP A 385 14.95 -15.27 24.30
N GLY A 386 15.43 -14.86 23.11
CA GLY A 386 16.73 -14.24 22.91
C GLY A 386 17.89 -15.20 22.71
N THR A 387 17.66 -16.52 22.68
CA THR A 387 18.72 -17.50 22.44
C THR A 387 19.24 -17.41 21.00
N ALA A 388 20.55 -17.14 20.84
CA ALA A 388 21.19 -17.07 19.54
C ALA A 388 21.58 -18.45 19.01
N PHE A 389 21.44 -18.66 17.71
CA PHE A 389 21.91 -19.86 17.03
C PHE A 389 22.29 -19.54 15.58
N ILE A 390 23.07 -20.40 14.92
CA ILE A 390 23.41 -20.29 13.52
C ILE A 390 22.55 -21.27 12.73
N GLN A 391 21.90 -20.78 11.68
CA GLN A 391 21.19 -21.61 10.72
C GLN A 391 21.89 -21.55 9.38
N GLU A 392 22.29 -22.69 8.84
CA GLU A 392 22.77 -22.82 7.47
C GLU A 392 21.61 -23.19 6.53
N ARG A 393 21.49 -22.48 5.41
CA ARG A 393 20.49 -22.72 4.37
C ARG A 393 21.15 -22.84 3.00
N SER A 394 20.71 -23.82 2.21
CA SER A 394 21.01 -23.88 0.78
C SER A 394 19.99 -23.02 0.03
N VAL A 395 20.43 -21.87 -0.45
CA VAL A 395 19.60 -20.88 -1.13
C VAL A 395 19.79 -21.04 -2.64
N PRO A 396 18.72 -21.29 -3.42
CA PRO A 396 18.80 -21.31 -4.89
C PRO A 396 19.25 -19.97 -5.45
N VAL A 397 20.07 -19.98 -6.50
CA VAL A 397 20.47 -18.81 -7.26
C VAL A 397 19.62 -18.72 -8.51
N GLY A 398 18.70 -17.75 -8.58
CA GLY A 398 17.71 -17.65 -9.63
C GLY A 398 16.53 -18.64 -9.49
N SER A 399 15.69 -18.73 -10.51
CA SER A 399 14.46 -19.52 -10.49
C SER A 399 14.26 -20.36 -11.75
N ASN A 400 13.59 -21.53 -11.59
CA ASN A 400 13.09 -22.35 -12.68
C ASN A 400 11.55 -22.55 -12.57
N TRP A 401 10.88 -21.62 -11.93
CA TRP A 401 9.43 -21.63 -11.77
C TRP A 401 8.70 -21.39 -13.12
N PRO A 402 7.57 -22.04 -13.42
CA PRO A 402 6.89 -23.07 -12.62
C PRO A 402 7.35 -24.50 -12.94
N GLU A 403 8.05 -24.74 -14.04
CA GLU A 403 8.40 -26.08 -14.52
C GLU A 403 9.35 -26.84 -13.58
N LYS A 404 10.17 -26.13 -12.79
CA LYS A 404 11.17 -26.68 -11.86
C LYS A 404 12.17 -27.66 -12.51
N THR A 405 12.34 -27.55 -13.82
CA THR A 405 13.32 -28.35 -14.59
C THR A 405 14.61 -27.58 -14.75
N ASN A 406 15.73 -28.32 -14.90
CA ASN A 406 17.05 -27.72 -15.04
C ASN A 406 17.08 -26.75 -16.21
N ASN A 407 17.60 -25.55 -15.98
CA ASN A 407 17.78 -24.48 -16.97
C ASN A 407 16.48 -23.99 -17.64
N ALA A 408 15.29 -24.33 -17.09
CA ALA A 408 14.06 -23.76 -17.58
C ALA A 408 13.97 -22.27 -17.22
N PRO A 409 13.52 -21.41 -18.16
CA PRO A 409 13.34 -19.99 -17.87
C PRO A 409 12.19 -19.78 -16.87
N PRO A 410 12.38 -18.90 -15.89
CA PRO A 410 11.30 -18.54 -14.98
C PRO A 410 10.18 -17.80 -15.72
N LYS A 411 8.93 -18.04 -15.31
CA LYS A 411 7.74 -17.42 -15.91
C LYS A 411 6.78 -16.96 -14.82
N PRO A 412 6.20 -15.76 -14.94
CA PRO A 412 5.06 -15.37 -14.11
C PRO A 412 3.92 -16.37 -14.26
N SER A 413 3.16 -16.58 -13.21
CA SER A 413 2.07 -17.58 -13.22
C SER A 413 0.97 -17.20 -12.24
N VAL A 414 -0.27 -17.45 -12.61
CA VAL A 414 -1.37 -17.52 -11.64
C VAL A 414 -1.40 -18.93 -11.06
N VAL A 415 -1.42 -19.00 -9.74
CA VAL A 415 -1.45 -20.23 -8.96
C VAL A 415 -2.82 -20.37 -8.32
N VAL A 416 -3.40 -21.57 -8.40
CA VAL A 416 -4.64 -21.90 -7.68
C VAL A 416 -4.32 -22.87 -6.57
N ILE A 417 -4.64 -22.49 -5.34
CA ILE A 417 -4.49 -23.32 -4.14
C ILE A 417 -5.85 -23.87 -3.78
N ARG A 418 -5.91 -25.18 -3.55
CA ARG A 418 -7.11 -25.92 -3.12
C ARG A 418 -6.72 -26.99 -2.12
N ARG A 419 -7.67 -27.38 -1.26
CA ARG A 419 -7.50 -28.60 -0.48
C ARG A 419 -7.57 -29.83 -1.38
N THR A 420 -6.91 -30.90 -0.99
CA THR A 420 -6.98 -32.21 -1.68
C THR A 420 -8.37 -32.82 -1.58
N ASP A 421 -9.11 -32.49 -0.52
CA ASP A 421 -10.49 -32.93 -0.31
C ASP A 421 -11.42 -31.98 -1.06
N ALA A 422 -12.07 -32.47 -2.11
CA ALA A 422 -12.93 -31.66 -2.97
C ALA A 422 -14.10 -31.04 -2.20
N GLY A 423 -14.35 -29.75 -2.44
CA GLY A 423 -15.46 -29.01 -1.84
C GLY A 423 -15.24 -28.60 -0.37
N VAL A 424 -14.04 -28.78 0.18
CA VAL A 424 -13.69 -28.31 1.52
C VAL A 424 -13.03 -26.94 1.40
N GLY A 425 -13.48 -25.96 2.19
CA GLY A 425 -12.88 -24.62 2.25
C GLY A 425 -11.41 -24.67 2.65
N ILE A 426 -10.63 -23.70 2.15
CA ILE A 426 -9.22 -23.52 2.53
C ILE A 426 -9.12 -23.14 4.01
N VAL A 427 -10.12 -22.45 4.51
CA VAL A 427 -10.24 -21.89 5.86
C VAL A 427 -11.35 -22.57 6.67
#